data_e184e5e5587553aa42f9c22ae3368ac2
#
_entry.id   e184e5e5587553aa42f9c22ae3368ac2
#
_cell.length_a   1.000
_cell.length_b   1.000
_cell.length_c   1.000
_cell.angle_alpha   90.00
_cell.angle_beta   90.00
_cell.angle_gamma   90.00
#
_symmetry.space_group_name_H-M   'P 1'
#
loop_
_entity.id
_entity.type
_entity.pdbx_description
1 polymer ?
#
loop_
_entity_poly.entity_id
_entity_poly.type
_entity_poly.pdbx_seq_one_letter_code
_entity_poly.pdbx_strand_id
1 'polypeptide(L)'
;MLAALSFADASPTANKWRIEFDGQALKTGEIQFRLTPRQGEPTDVTVSIRSGRAENNVAKDVRDAFAAKLSPERYTVEVDDGEDILIKKKEGQPDFSLELVDSDVQNVSIKIEGE
;
A
#
# COMPACT_ATOMS: atom_id res chain seq x y z
N MET A 1 1.58 30.26 -7.33
CA MET A 1 1.94 29.84 -7.04
C MET A 1 2.06 28.89 -6.58
N LEU A 2 2.25 28.76 -6.75
CA LEU A 2 2.48 28.01 -6.26
C LEU A 2 2.77 27.08 -5.90
N ALA A 3 2.80 26.95 -6.16
CA ALA A 3 2.98 26.10 -5.82
C ALA A 3 3.55 25.54 -5.20
N ALA A 4 3.88 25.84 -5.37
CA ALA A 4 4.63 25.38 -4.66
C ALA A 4 4.48 24.66 -3.69
N LEU A 5 4.24 24.63 -3.41
CA LEU A 5 3.97 24.01 -2.50
C LEU A 5 4.09 22.70 -2.47
N SER A 6 3.85 22.18 -3.18
CA SER A 6 3.68 20.85 -3.18
C SER A 6 4.88 20.07 -2.92
N PHE A 7 5.98 20.57 -3.09
CA PHE A 7 7.07 19.78 -2.86
C PHE A 7 7.42 19.60 -1.51
N ALA A 8 7.08 20.47 -0.80
CA ALA A 8 7.30 20.35 0.59
C ALA A 8 6.67 19.13 1.14
N ASP A 9 5.72 18.62 0.41
CA ASP A 9 5.01 17.48 0.90
C ASP A 9 5.50 16.18 0.33
N ALA A 10 6.67 16.18 -0.23
CA ALA A 10 7.19 14.96 -0.78
C ALA A 10 7.31 13.91 0.30
N SER A 11 6.69 12.79 0.11
CA SER A 11 6.77 11.66 1.02
C SER A 11 8.13 11.00 0.87
N PRO A 12 8.65 10.40 1.95
CA PRO A 12 9.90 9.67 1.84
C PRO A 12 9.78 8.52 0.87
N THR A 13 10.88 8.21 0.20
CA THR A 13 10.93 7.11 -0.73
C THR A 13 11.86 6.02 -0.21
N ALA A 14 11.59 4.78 -0.60
CA ALA A 14 12.42 3.64 -0.24
C ALA A 14 12.35 2.62 -1.37
N ASN A 15 13.23 1.63 -1.30
CA ASN A 15 13.22 0.59 -2.32
C ASN A 15 12.24 -0.52 -2.00
N LYS A 16 11.76 -0.58 -0.78
CA LYS A 16 10.70 -1.51 -0.41
C LYS A 16 9.92 -0.99 0.78
N TRP A 17 8.68 -1.43 0.89
CA TRP A 17 7.76 -1.00 1.94
C TRP A 17 7.03 -2.20 2.50
N ARG A 18 6.81 -2.16 3.81
CA ARG A 18 6.03 -3.18 4.51
C ARG A 18 4.72 -2.56 4.98
N ILE A 19 3.63 -3.29 4.80
CA ILE A 19 2.33 -2.91 5.35
C ILE A 19 1.91 -4.02 6.29
N GLU A 20 1.67 -3.68 7.55
CA GLU A 20 1.22 -4.63 8.56
C GLU A 20 -0.25 -4.40 8.84
N PHE A 21 -1.02 -5.47 8.93
CA PHE A 21 -2.44 -5.41 9.26
C PHE A 21 -2.67 -6.12 10.57
N ASP A 22 -3.53 -5.54 11.44
CA ASP A 22 -3.81 -6.12 12.73
C ASP A 22 -5.28 -5.95 13.03
N GLY A 23 -5.95 -7.04 13.40
CA GLY A 23 -7.35 -7.05 13.75
C GLY A 23 -8.21 -7.72 12.72
N GLN A 24 -9.50 -7.75 12.98
CA GLN A 24 -10.50 -8.38 12.13
C GLN A 24 -11.50 -7.32 11.70
N ALA A 25 -11.84 -7.30 10.43
CA ALA A 25 -12.76 -6.31 9.88
C ALA A 25 -14.15 -6.53 10.47
N LEU A 26 -14.70 -5.52 11.12
CA LEU A 26 -16.04 -5.59 11.71
C LEU A 26 -17.12 -5.22 10.72
N LYS A 27 -16.78 -4.47 9.69
CA LYS A 27 -17.73 -4.06 8.66
C LYS A 27 -17.03 -4.11 7.31
N THR A 28 -17.82 -4.29 6.27
CA THR A 28 -17.32 -4.18 4.91
C THR A 28 -16.89 -2.72 4.67
N GLY A 29 -15.74 -2.53 4.08
CA GLY A 29 -15.21 -1.21 3.81
C GLY A 29 -14.14 -1.25 2.76
N GLU A 30 -13.50 -0.11 2.55
CA GLU A 30 -12.45 0.01 1.54
C GLU A 30 -11.21 0.65 2.15
N ILE A 31 -10.06 0.25 1.60
CA ILE A 31 -8.78 0.85 1.94
C ILE A 31 -8.18 1.39 0.65
N GLN A 32 -7.69 2.61 0.68
CA GLN A 32 -7.06 3.20 -0.49
C GLN A 32 -5.62 3.56 -0.18
N PHE A 33 -4.71 3.07 -1.02
CA PHE A 33 -3.28 3.37 -0.94
C PHE A 33 -2.85 4.16 -2.16
N ARG A 34 -1.74 4.86 -2.03
CA ARG A 34 -1.11 5.56 -3.16
C ARG A 34 0.36 5.23 -3.19
N LEU A 35 0.82 4.74 -4.33
CA LEU A 35 2.23 4.45 -4.57
C LEU A 35 2.73 5.43 -5.61
N THR A 36 3.80 6.16 -5.29
CA THR A 36 4.34 7.17 -6.19
C THR A 36 5.83 6.92 -6.40
N PRO A 37 6.24 6.54 -7.63
CA PRO A 37 7.67 6.43 -7.92
C PRO A 37 8.31 7.81 -7.82
N ARG A 38 9.59 7.84 -7.46
CA ARG A 38 10.29 9.13 -7.31
C ARG A 38 10.16 9.99 -8.55
N GLN A 39 10.17 9.38 -9.72
CA GLN A 39 10.04 10.11 -10.97
C GLN A 39 8.93 9.46 -11.78
N GLY A 40 7.68 9.70 -11.42
CA GLY A 40 6.59 9.09 -12.15
C GLY A 40 5.25 9.46 -11.57
N GLU A 41 4.22 8.95 -12.20
CA GLU A 41 2.85 9.22 -11.82
C GLU A 41 2.41 8.35 -10.66
N PRO A 42 1.59 8.89 -9.76
CA PRO A 42 1.07 8.06 -8.67
C PRO A 42 0.09 7.02 -9.18
N THR A 43 0.05 5.89 -8.50
CA THR A 43 -0.92 4.84 -8.74
C THR A 43 -1.74 4.67 -7.48
N ASP A 44 -3.05 4.80 -7.59
CA ASP A 44 -3.95 4.57 -6.48
C ASP A 44 -4.46 3.15 -6.54
N VAL A 45 -4.48 2.49 -5.38
CA VAL A 45 -4.95 1.12 -5.26
C VAL A 45 -6.05 1.10 -4.22
N THR A 46 -7.25 0.74 -4.63
CA THR A 46 -8.40 0.63 -3.73
C THR A 46 -8.73 -0.84 -3.57
N VAL A 47 -8.90 -1.26 -2.32
CA VAL A 47 -9.21 -2.65 -2.05
C VAL A 47 -10.45 -2.74 -1.16
N SER A 48 -11.40 -3.60 -1.55
CA SER A 48 -12.61 -3.84 -0.78
C SER A 48 -12.35 -4.96 0.21
N ILE A 49 -12.70 -4.74 1.47
CA ILE A 49 -12.52 -5.72 2.53
C ILE A 49 -13.90 -6.07 3.07
N ARG A 50 -14.23 -7.34 3.08
CA ARG A 50 -15.52 -7.80 3.58
C ARG A 50 -15.52 -7.87 5.10
N SER A 51 -16.69 -7.65 5.67
CA SER A 51 -16.91 -7.87 7.09
C SER A 51 -16.46 -9.27 7.47
N GLY A 52 -15.78 -9.39 8.59
CA GLY A 52 -15.34 -10.67 9.12
C GLY A 52 -13.95 -11.13 8.68
N ARG A 53 -13.33 -10.42 7.74
CA ARG A 53 -12.01 -10.84 7.26
C ARG A 53 -10.97 -10.67 8.37
N ALA A 54 -10.25 -11.76 8.64
CA ALA A 54 -9.16 -11.73 9.61
C ALA A 54 -7.93 -11.08 8.97
N GLU A 55 -7.00 -10.66 9.81
CA GLU A 55 -5.83 -9.90 9.33
C GLU A 55 -5.05 -10.61 8.23
N ASN A 56 -4.90 -11.92 8.29
CA ASN A 56 -4.17 -12.66 7.25
C ASN A 56 -4.90 -12.59 5.91
N ASN A 57 -6.22 -12.59 5.95
CA ASN A 57 -7.01 -12.50 4.74
C ASN A 57 -7.05 -11.06 4.21
N VAL A 58 -7.04 -10.09 5.12
CA VAL A 58 -6.93 -8.69 4.71
C VAL A 58 -5.62 -8.48 3.95
N ALA A 59 -4.52 -9.05 4.47
CA ALA A 59 -3.23 -8.93 3.79
C ALA A 59 -3.29 -9.53 2.38
N LYS A 60 -3.94 -10.69 2.24
CA LYS A 60 -4.06 -11.32 0.92
C LYS A 60 -4.90 -10.48 -0.04
N ASP A 61 -5.98 -9.89 0.46
CA ASP A 61 -6.84 -9.04 -0.37
C ASP A 61 -6.06 -7.82 -0.86
N VAL A 62 -5.26 -7.22 0.02
CA VAL A 62 -4.46 -6.06 -0.32
C VAL A 62 -3.35 -6.45 -1.31
N ARG A 63 -2.68 -7.60 -1.07
CA ARG A 63 -1.67 -8.10 -2.00
C ARG A 63 -2.25 -8.25 -3.39
N ASP A 64 -3.43 -8.86 -3.49
CA ASP A 64 -4.05 -9.11 -4.78
C ASP A 64 -4.43 -7.80 -5.48
N ALA A 65 -4.90 -6.81 -4.72
CA ALA A 65 -5.26 -5.53 -5.29
C ALA A 65 -4.03 -4.80 -5.85
N PHE A 66 -2.91 -4.82 -5.11
CA PHE A 66 -1.67 -4.23 -5.61
C PHE A 66 -1.16 -4.98 -6.83
N ALA A 67 -1.18 -6.31 -6.80
CA ALA A 67 -0.69 -7.10 -7.92
C ALA A 67 -1.50 -6.83 -9.19
N ALA A 68 -2.78 -6.54 -9.04
CA ALA A 68 -3.63 -6.25 -10.20
C ALA A 68 -3.36 -4.87 -10.79
N LYS A 69 -2.87 -3.94 -9.99
CA LYS A 69 -2.66 -2.56 -10.44
C LYS A 69 -1.23 -2.26 -10.83
N LEU A 70 -0.25 -2.89 -10.19
CA LEU A 70 1.15 -2.60 -10.43
C LEU A 70 1.71 -3.48 -11.54
N SER A 71 2.64 -2.92 -12.31
CA SER A 71 3.33 -3.68 -13.33
C SER A 71 4.24 -4.72 -12.68
N PRO A 72 4.09 -6.00 -13.01
CA PRO A 72 4.96 -7.03 -12.46
C PRO A 72 6.41 -6.90 -12.93
N GLU A 73 6.64 -6.10 -13.95
CA GLU A 73 7.99 -5.83 -14.42
C GLU A 73 8.70 -4.79 -13.55
N ARG A 74 7.95 -4.04 -12.77
CA ARG A 74 8.51 -2.97 -11.95
C ARG A 74 8.50 -3.28 -10.47
N TYR A 75 7.54 -4.06 -10.01
CA TYR A 75 7.36 -4.33 -8.59
C TYR A 75 7.05 -5.78 -8.32
N THR A 76 7.43 -6.24 -7.14
CA THR A 76 6.94 -7.51 -6.61
C THR A 76 6.10 -7.20 -5.37
N VAL A 77 5.03 -7.95 -5.18
CA VAL A 77 4.15 -7.82 -4.03
C VAL A 77 3.96 -9.20 -3.44
N GLU A 78 4.29 -9.35 -2.17
CA GLU A 78 4.21 -10.67 -1.54
C GLU A 78 3.70 -10.57 -0.12
N VAL A 79 3.04 -11.63 0.35
CA VAL A 79 2.65 -11.75 1.75
C VAL A 79 3.86 -12.26 2.52
N ASP A 80 4.14 -11.61 3.66
CA ASP A 80 5.23 -11.99 4.52
C ASP A 80 4.68 -12.11 5.94
N ASP A 81 5.04 -13.18 6.64
CA ASP A 81 4.57 -13.42 8.00
C ASP A 81 3.03 -13.39 8.14
N GLY A 82 2.31 -13.78 7.12
CA GLY A 82 0.87 -13.97 7.21
C GLY A 82 0.04 -12.69 7.16
N GLU A 83 0.31 -11.71 8.01
CA GLU A 83 -0.50 -10.48 8.06
C GLU A 83 0.23 -9.26 7.52
N ASP A 84 1.42 -9.45 6.94
CA ASP A 84 2.18 -8.36 6.36
C ASP A 84 2.27 -8.52 4.85
N ILE A 85 2.39 -7.43 4.14
CA ILE A 85 2.79 -7.49 2.74
C ILE A 85 4.05 -6.66 2.53
N LEU A 86 4.87 -7.12 1.58
CA LEU A 86 6.06 -6.40 1.15
C LEU A 86 5.89 -6.01 -0.30
N ILE A 87 6.14 -4.75 -0.59
CA ILE A 87 6.15 -4.24 -1.95
C ILE A 87 7.57 -3.79 -2.23
N LYS A 88 8.19 -4.38 -3.25
CA LYS A 88 9.58 -4.09 -3.59
C LYS A 88 9.69 -3.65 -5.03
N LYS A 89 10.50 -2.65 -5.28
CA LYS A 89 10.80 -2.29 -6.66
C LYS A 89 11.77 -3.34 -7.23
N LYS A 90 11.70 -3.54 -8.52
CA LYS A 90 12.67 -4.38 -9.20
C LYS A 90 13.90 -3.57 -9.57
N GLU A 91 15.00 -4.26 -9.84
CA GLU A 91 16.24 -3.63 -10.18
C GLU A 91 16.08 -2.70 -11.36
N GLY A 92 16.68 -1.53 -11.29
CA GLY A 92 16.57 -0.55 -12.36
C GLY A 92 15.41 0.41 -12.21
N GLN A 93 14.48 0.14 -11.30
CA GLN A 93 13.35 1.03 -11.07
C GLN A 93 13.67 2.04 -9.97
N PRO A 94 13.06 3.24 -10.01
CA PRO A 94 13.30 4.22 -8.96
C PRO A 94 12.64 3.81 -7.64
N ASP A 95 13.18 4.32 -6.56
CA ASP A 95 12.55 4.20 -5.26
C ASP A 95 11.17 4.85 -5.31
N PHE A 96 10.31 4.51 -4.38
CA PHE A 96 8.93 4.97 -4.39
C PHE A 96 8.45 5.28 -2.98
N SER A 97 7.40 6.08 -2.91
CA SER A 97 6.71 6.33 -1.65
C SER A 97 5.41 5.53 -1.62
N LEU A 98 4.94 5.23 -0.41
CA LEU A 98 3.70 4.52 -0.23
C LEU A 98 2.92 5.20 0.89
N GLU A 99 1.67 5.50 0.63
CA GLU A 99 0.82 6.20 1.59
C GLU A 99 -0.52 5.50 1.74
N LEU A 100 -1.04 5.54 2.97
CA LEU A 100 -2.44 5.20 3.20
C LEU A 100 -3.24 6.47 2.98
N VAL A 101 -4.10 6.47 1.96
CA VAL A 101 -4.90 7.64 1.64
C VAL A 101 -6.16 7.68 2.49
N ASP A 102 -6.81 6.53 2.63
CA ASP A 102 -8.06 6.45 3.36
C ASP A 102 -8.37 5.01 3.71
N SER A 103 -9.09 4.81 4.81
CA SER A 103 -9.59 3.50 5.19
C SER A 103 -10.84 3.67 6.03
N ASP A 104 -11.93 3.03 5.63
CA ASP A 104 -13.11 3.00 6.45
C ASP A 104 -13.40 1.59 6.99
N VAL A 105 -12.40 0.72 6.94
CA VAL A 105 -12.52 -0.62 7.53
C VAL A 105 -12.31 -0.51 9.03
N GLN A 106 -13.33 -0.93 9.79
CA GLN A 106 -13.29 -0.81 11.24
C GLN A 106 -12.53 -1.97 11.87
N ASN A 107 -11.78 -1.66 12.91
CA ASN A 107 -11.07 -2.63 13.75
C ASN A 107 -9.86 -3.29 13.05
N VAL A 108 -9.38 -2.70 11.98
CA VAL A 108 -8.14 -3.14 11.35
C VAL A 108 -7.17 -1.97 11.36
N SER A 109 -6.06 -2.13 12.06
CA SER A 109 -5.02 -1.12 12.04
C SER A 109 -4.05 -1.42 10.91
N ILE A 110 -3.51 -0.37 10.32
CA ILE A 110 -2.63 -0.46 9.17
C ILE A 110 -1.37 0.34 9.48
N LYS A 111 -0.23 -0.32 9.42
CA LYS A 111 1.04 0.32 9.68
C LYS A 111 1.92 0.20 8.44
N ILE A 112 2.46 1.31 7.97
CA ILE A 112 3.27 1.35 6.77
C ILE A 112 4.68 1.80 7.14
N GLU A 113 5.68 1.02 6.71
CA GLU A 113 7.06 1.33 7.00
C GLU A 113 7.93 1.12 5.78
N GLY A 114 8.80 2.11 5.48
CA GLY A 114 9.82 1.94 4.46
C GLY A 114 10.97 1.12 5.03
N GLU A 115 11.55 0.28 4.21
CA GLU A 115 12.66 -0.58 4.63
C GLU A 115 13.89 -0.44 3.76
#